data_f93753639226853df1681c36b55b018c
#
_entry.id   f93753639226853df1681c36b55b018c
#
_cell.length_a   1.000
_cell.length_b   1.000
_cell.length_c   1.000
_cell.angle_alpha   90.00
_cell.angle_beta   90.00
_cell.angle_gamma   90.00
#
_symmetry.space_group_name_H-M   'P 1'
#
loop_
_entity.id
_entity.type
_entity.pdbx_description
1 polymer ?
#
loop_
_entity_poly.entity_id
_entity_poly.type
_entity_poly.pdbx_seq_one_letter_code
_entity_poly.pdbx_strand_id
1 'polypeptide(L)'
;MLQKSDLINYFYSSFTSPEAKGIGTEHEKFIFHCANKKRIEFDGSVSIQNLFHFLIEKGWQKGEYNSFNQLISLSKNGASVTLEPGCKLELSGKILKNVHQTCTETYEHLRELQEYAELNNLCILGLGFDPISKREDVEFIPKDRYRIMREFMPKVGSRGLDMMTRTCTVQANFDYFDQEDLTKKFVLANRLQPIVMAIFCNSPFREGSHNSIKSNRIYTWQDTDTQRCGIKEEFLDHSFNIEKYVDFALEVKNYFLKINGKYVDTTSYSFYDLMSKTPKEESIR
;
A
#
# COMPACT_ATOMS: atom_id res chain seq x y z
N MET A 1 -0.67 -26.74 -15.57
CA MET A 1 -0.31 -25.35 -15.84
C MET A 1 -1.50 -24.46 -15.52
N LEU A 2 -1.28 -23.25 -15.03
CA LEU A 2 -2.32 -22.26 -14.75
C LEU A 2 -2.90 -21.75 -16.07
N GLN A 3 -4.23 -21.59 -16.12
CA GLN A 3 -4.94 -21.10 -17.30
C GLN A 3 -5.65 -19.77 -16.97
N LYS A 4 -6.00 -18.99 -17.99
CA LYS A 4 -6.78 -17.75 -17.83
C LYS A 4 -8.06 -17.99 -17.02
N SER A 5 -8.74 -19.12 -17.26
CA SER A 5 -9.94 -19.51 -16.51
C SER A 5 -9.70 -19.67 -14.99
N ASP A 6 -8.52 -20.09 -14.58
CA ASP A 6 -8.19 -20.21 -13.15
C ASP A 6 -8.12 -18.82 -12.48
N LEU A 7 -7.60 -17.82 -13.19
CA LEU A 7 -7.57 -16.44 -12.70
C LEU A 7 -8.98 -15.83 -12.64
N ILE A 8 -9.80 -16.04 -13.66
CA ILE A 8 -11.20 -15.61 -13.68
C ILE A 8 -11.96 -16.24 -12.50
N ASN A 9 -11.80 -17.55 -12.29
CA ASN A 9 -12.43 -18.27 -11.18
C ASN A 9 -11.94 -17.76 -9.81
N TYR A 10 -10.69 -17.30 -9.69
CA TYR A 10 -10.19 -16.67 -8.48
C TYR A 10 -11.00 -15.42 -8.11
N PHE A 11 -11.32 -14.55 -9.07
CA PHE A 11 -12.20 -13.40 -8.83
C PHE A 11 -13.61 -13.82 -8.45
N TYR A 12 -14.19 -14.79 -9.13
CA TYR A 12 -15.53 -15.31 -8.78
C TYR A 12 -15.58 -15.93 -7.38
N SER A 13 -14.51 -16.59 -6.94
CA SER A 13 -14.42 -17.15 -5.59
C SER A 13 -14.29 -16.11 -4.48
N SER A 14 -13.98 -14.85 -4.85
CA SER A 14 -13.84 -13.73 -3.92
C SER A 14 -15.12 -12.94 -3.70
N PHE A 15 -16.24 -13.32 -4.32
CA PHE A 15 -17.52 -12.66 -4.11
C PHE A 15 -17.99 -12.83 -2.65
N THR A 16 -18.33 -11.72 -2.03
CA THR A 16 -18.78 -11.65 -0.64
C THR A 16 -20.30 -11.66 -0.58
N SER A 17 -20.89 -12.25 0.46
CA SER A 17 -22.34 -12.10 0.65
C SER A 17 -22.68 -10.66 1.08
N PRO A 18 -23.87 -10.14 0.71
CA PRO A 18 -24.31 -8.81 1.12
C PRO A 18 -24.36 -8.60 2.65
N GLU A 19 -24.58 -9.67 3.41
CA GLU A 19 -24.61 -9.65 4.88
C GLU A 19 -23.21 -9.51 5.48
N ALA A 20 -22.19 -10.06 4.81
CA ALA A 20 -20.79 -10.00 5.24
C ALA A 20 -20.10 -8.70 4.86
N LYS A 21 -20.75 -7.84 4.04
CA LYS A 21 -20.12 -6.61 3.53
C LYS A 21 -19.61 -5.71 4.66
N GLY A 22 -18.47 -5.11 4.39
CA GLY A 22 -17.87 -4.08 5.23
C GLY A 22 -16.86 -3.28 4.44
N ILE A 23 -16.21 -2.35 5.11
CA ILE A 23 -15.12 -1.54 4.54
C ILE A 23 -13.92 -1.70 5.44
N GLY A 24 -12.82 -2.16 4.89
CA GLY A 24 -11.50 -2.09 5.50
C GLY A 24 -10.84 -0.77 5.11
N THR A 25 -10.18 -0.11 6.05
CA THR A 25 -9.44 1.11 5.76
C THR A 25 -7.96 0.94 6.09
N GLU A 26 -7.11 1.61 5.31
CA GLU A 26 -5.67 1.66 5.56
C GLU A 26 -5.27 3.10 5.82
N HIS A 27 -4.41 3.30 6.82
CA HIS A 27 -3.99 4.63 7.24
C HIS A 27 -2.47 4.66 7.40
N GLU A 28 -1.79 5.21 6.42
CA GLU A 28 -0.34 5.43 6.48
C GLU A 28 0.00 6.74 7.22
N LYS A 29 1.18 6.77 7.84
CA LYS A 29 1.70 7.93 8.56
C LYS A 29 3.20 8.07 8.38
N PHE A 30 3.66 9.31 8.25
CA PHE A 30 5.04 9.68 8.44
C PHE A 30 5.30 9.99 9.92
N ILE A 31 6.46 9.59 10.42
CA ILE A 31 6.93 9.91 11.76
C ILE A 31 8.27 10.62 11.65
N PHE A 32 8.39 11.78 12.31
CA PHE A 32 9.58 12.62 12.27
C PHE A 32 10.02 12.97 13.69
N HIS A 33 11.32 13.13 13.90
CA HIS A 33 11.84 13.80 15.08
C HIS A 33 11.49 15.29 15.03
N CYS A 34 10.80 15.83 16.03
CA CYS A 34 10.37 17.24 16.03
C CYS A 34 11.57 18.20 16.03
N ALA A 35 12.68 17.83 16.68
CA ALA A 35 13.86 18.69 16.83
C ALA A 35 14.60 18.94 15.51
N ASN A 36 14.86 17.90 14.74
CA ASN A 36 15.69 17.97 13.54
C ASN A 36 14.92 17.70 12.24
N LYS A 37 13.64 17.33 12.33
CA LYS A 37 12.72 17.02 11.25
C LYS A 37 13.17 15.84 10.35
N LYS A 38 14.07 15.00 10.84
CA LYS A 38 14.43 13.73 10.18
C LYS A 38 13.37 12.68 10.41
N ARG A 39 13.21 11.79 9.44
CA ARG A 39 12.34 10.61 9.57
C ARG A 39 12.84 9.71 10.71
N ILE A 40 11.90 9.06 11.39
CA ILE A 40 12.25 8.00 12.34
C ILE A 40 12.98 6.88 11.61
N GLU A 41 14.04 6.38 12.21
CA GLU A 41 14.82 5.25 11.70
C GLU A 41 14.12 3.91 11.98
N PHE A 42 14.47 2.89 11.20
CA PHE A 42 13.94 1.54 11.42
C PHE A 42 14.45 0.95 12.75
N ASP A 43 15.73 1.15 13.07
CA ASP A 43 16.37 0.68 14.30
C ASP A 43 17.18 1.81 14.96
N GLY A 44 17.40 1.74 16.28
CA GLY A 44 18.10 2.77 17.04
C GLY A 44 17.46 3.05 18.40
N SER A 45 17.88 4.13 19.05
CA SER A 45 17.38 4.50 20.40
C SER A 45 15.94 5.00 20.41
N VAL A 46 15.53 5.72 19.36
CA VAL A 46 14.13 6.12 19.12
C VAL A 46 13.80 5.70 17.68
N SER A 47 13.11 4.59 17.52
CA SER A 47 12.98 3.89 16.25
C SER A 47 11.62 3.19 16.09
N ILE A 48 11.37 2.67 14.89
CA ILE A 48 10.21 1.82 14.61
C ILE A 48 10.23 0.56 15.50
N GLN A 49 11.40 -0.05 15.76
CA GLN A 49 11.48 -1.23 16.62
C GLN A 49 11.06 -0.91 18.06
N ASN A 50 11.45 0.25 18.61
CA ASN A 50 11.00 0.70 19.93
C ASN A 50 9.51 1.03 19.94
N LEU A 51 8.98 1.66 18.89
CA LEU A 51 7.54 1.89 18.73
C LEU A 51 6.77 0.55 18.73
N PHE A 52 7.28 -0.47 18.05
CA PHE A 52 6.65 -1.79 18.07
C PHE A 52 6.67 -2.43 19.45
N HIS A 53 7.76 -2.31 20.20
CA HIS A 53 7.80 -2.77 21.59
C HIS A 53 6.77 -2.05 22.47
N PHE A 54 6.66 -0.72 22.33
CA PHE A 54 5.65 0.07 23.03
C PHE A 54 4.21 -0.39 22.68
N LEU A 55 3.93 -0.63 21.41
CA LEU A 55 2.61 -1.11 20.98
C LEU A 55 2.32 -2.53 21.50
N ILE A 56 3.33 -3.39 21.62
CA ILE A 56 3.19 -4.72 22.24
C ILE A 56 2.75 -4.59 23.70
N GLU A 57 3.30 -3.64 24.46
CA GLU A 57 2.87 -3.34 25.83
C GLU A 57 1.41 -2.82 25.89
N LYS A 58 0.90 -2.23 24.79
CA LYS A 58 -0.52 -1.85 24.62
C LYS A 58 -1.41 -2.99 24.11
N GLY A 59 -0.89 -4.23 24.07
CA GLY A 59 -1.64 -5.43 23.73
C GLY A 59 -1.63 -5.82 22.25
N TRP A 60 -0.75 -5.20 21.43
CA TRP A 60 -0.50 -5.69 20.08
C TRP A 60 0.34 -6.97 20.13
N GLN A 61 0.04 -7.91 19.23
CA GLN A 61 0.75 -9.17 19.09
C GLN A 61 1.80 -9.08 17.99
N LYS A 62 2.92 -9.76 18.15
CA LYS A 62 3.98 -9.86 17.14
C LYS A 62 3.44 -10.60 15.91
N GLY A 63 3.67 -10.00 14.74
CA GLY A 63 3.33 -10.56 13.44
C GLY A 63 4.56 -11.12 12.72
N GLU A 64 4.80 -10.63 11.50
CA GLU A 64 5.86 -11.10 10.62
C GLU A 64 7.24 -10.54 10.99
N TYR A 65 8.26 -11.33 10.65
CA TYR A 65 9.67 -10.95 10.72
C TYR A 65 10.27 -10.93 9.31
N ASN A 66 11.25 -10.04 9.06
CA ASN A 66 12.03 -10.05 7.83
C ASN A 66 13.13 -11.13 7.86
N SER A 67 13.88 -11.25 6.76
CA SER A 67 15.00 -12.21 6.63
C SER A 67 16.15 -11.99 7.62
N PHE A 68 16.21 -10.83 8.29
CA PHE A 68 17.17 -10.49 9.34
C PHE A 68 16.61 -10.70 10.76
N ASN A 69 15.47 -11.40 10.90
CA ASN A 69 14.79 -11.63 12.17
C ASN A 69 14.36 -10.35 12.91
N GLN A 70 14.06 -9.27 12.16
CA GLN A 70 13.54 -8.03 12.72
C GLN A 70 12.03 -7.98 12.52
N LEU A 71 11.29 -7.53 13.53
CA LEU A 71 9.83 -7.45 13.51
C LEU A 71 9.36 -6.38 12.53
N ILE A 72 8.45 -6.73 11.61
CA ILE A 72 7.95 -5.85 10.54
C ILE A 72 6.44 -5.70 10.50
N SER A 73 5.72 -6.38 11.39
CA SER A 73 4.28 -6.19 11.56
C SER A 73 3.80 -6.57 12.96
N LEU A 74 2.65 -6.01 13.33
CA LEU A 74 1.91 -6.33 14.54
C LEU A 74 0.46 -6.62 14.19
N SER A 75 -0.27 -7.33 15.06
CA SER A 75 -1.70 -7.56 14.90
C SER A 75 -2.46 -7.37 16.22
N LYS A 76 -3.72 -6.89 16.14
CA LYS A 76 -4.61 -6.70 17.29
C LYS A 76 -6.06 -6.76 16.84
N ASN A 77 -6.83 -7.73 17.36
CA ASN A 77 -8.28 -7.80 17.15
C ASN A 77 -8.71 -7.75 15.67
N GLY A 78 -7.95 -8.33 14.75
CA GLY A 78 -8.26 -8.35 13.31
C GLY A 78 -7.74 -7.14 12.53
N ALA A 79 -7.13 -6.15 13.18
CA ALA A 79 -6.34 -5.12 12.54
C ALA A 79 -4.85 -5.48 12.54
N SER A 80 -4.06 -4.86 11.66
CA SER A 80 -2.61 -4.99 11.66
C SER A 80 -1.92 -3.63 11.54
N VAL A 81 -0.72 -3.55 12.13
CA VAL A 81 0.21 -2.45 11.91
C VAL A 81 1.38 -3.01 11.11
N THR A 82 1.64 -2.41 9.97
CA THR A 82 2.71 -2.82 9.05
C THR A 82 3.63 -1.65 8.72
N LEU A 83 4.69 -1.95 7.98
CA LEU A 83 5.65 -0.96 7.52
C LEU A 83 5.65 -0.91 6.01
N GLU A 84 5.50 0.29 5.49
CA GLU A 84 5.74 0.62 4.10
C GLU A 84 7.20 1.05 3.88
N PRO A 85 7.74 0.98 2.64
CA PRO A 85 9.10 1.44 2.36
C PRO A 85 9.32 2.84 2.94
N GLY A 86 10.53 3.10 3.44
CA GLY A 86 10.85 4.39 4.05
C GLY A 86 10.30 4.58 5.47
N CYS A 87 10.16 3.50 6.24
CA CYS A 87 9.72 3.56 7.64
C CYS A 87 8.35 4.26 7.86
N LYS A 88 7.45 4.21 6.87
CA LYS A 88 6.07 4.65 7.06
C LYS A 88 5.31 3.60 7.83
N LEU A 89 4.53 4.05 8.80
CA LEU A 89 3.67 3.18 9.59
C LEU A 89 2.28 3.12 8.95
N GLU A 90 1.75 1.93 8.75
CA GLU A 90 0.41 1.69 8.23
C GLU A 90 -0.44 0.94 9.25
N LEU A 91 -1.63 1.46 9.52
CA LEU A 91 -2.72 0.69 10.11
C LEU A 91 -3.56 0.10 8.99
N SER A 92 -3.60 -1.21 8.86
CA SER A 92 -4.61 -1.92 8.07
C SER A 92 -5.74 -2.33 9.02
N GLY A 93 -6.86 -1.60 8.93
CA GLY A 93 -8.00 -1.74 9.83
C GLY A 93 -8.83 -3.00 9.58
N LYS A 94 -9.73 -3.30 10.50
CA LYS A 94 -10.72 -4.39 10.36
C LYS A 94 -11.72 -4.08 9.24
N ILE A 95 -12.45 -5.10 8.83
CA ILE A 95 -13.67 -4.94 8.04
C ILE A 95 -14.77 -4.42 8.97
N LEU A 96 -15.21 -3.17 8.80
CA LEU A 96 -16.14 -2.47 9.66
C LEU A 96 -17.42 -2.11 8.90
N LYS A 97 -18.52 -1.96 9.65
CA LYS A 97 -19.88 -1.81 9.07
C LYS A 97 -20.28 -0.35 8.83
N ASN A 98 -19.66 0.59 9.50
CA ASN A 98 -19.99 2.01 9.39
C ASN A 98 -18.81 2.92 9.75
N VAL A 99 -18.91 4.18 9.34
CA VAL A 99 -17.87 5.20 9.53
C VAL A 99 -17.56 5.49 11.01
N HIS A 100 -18.50 5.32 11.92
CA HIS A 100 -18.25 5.55 13.36
C HIS A 100 -17.29 4.50 13.93
N GLN A 101 -17.45 3.24 13.53
CA GLN A 101 -16.51 2.18 13.91
C GLN A 101 -15.11 2.43 13.32
N THR A 102 -15.02 2.84 12.06
CA THR A 102 -13.74 3.22 11.43
C THR A 102 -13.09 4.40 12.16
N CYS A 103 -13.90 5.42 12.50
CA CYS A 103 -13.41 6.58 13.25
C CYS A 103 -12.86 6.16 14.63
N THR A 104 -13.58 5.30 15.35
CA THR A 104 -13.15 4.79 16.66
C THR A 104 -11.83 4.03 16.55
N GLU A 105 -11.71 3.09 15.61
CA GLU A 105 -10.48 2.30 15.39
C GLU A 105 -9.29 3.20 15.06
N THR A 106 -9.47 4.12 14.11
CA THR A 106 -8.41 5.07 13.72
C THR A 106 -8.00 5.97 14.88
N TYR A 107 -8.98 6.45 15.66
CA TYR A 107 -8.71 7.33 16.80
C TYR A 107 -7.98 6.61 17.94
N GLU A 108 -8.37 5.38 18.25
CA GLU A 108 -7.69 4.55 19.25
C GLU A 108 -6.21 4.32 18.87
N HIS A 109 -5.95 3.95 17.61
CA HIS A 109 -4.60 3.78 17.12
C HIS A 109 -3.79 5.09 17.15
N LEU A 110 -4.40 6.21 16.72
CA LEU A 110 -3.73 7.52 16.78
C LEU A 110 -3.35 7.93 18.19
N ARG A 111 -4.17 7.61 19.20
CA ARG A 111 -3.86 7.89 20.60
C ARG A 111 -2.66 7.08 21.09
N GLU A 112 -2.57 5.79 20.74
CA GLU A 112 -1.40 4.95 21.06
C GLU A 112 -0.13 5.54 20.44
N LEU A 113 -0.20 5.95 19.16
CA LEU A 113 0.94 6.58 18.49
C LEU A 113 1.32 7.93 19.08
N GLN A 114 0.34 8.74 19.45
CA GLN A 114 0.56 10.07 20.04
C GLN A 114 1.23 9.94 21.40
N GLU A 115 0.82 9.00 22.23
CA GLU A 115 1.47 8.72 23.52
C GLU A 115 2.97 8.41 23.35
N TYR A 116 3.31 7.53 22.38
CA TYR A 116 4.71 7.24 22.08
C TYR A 116 5.46 8.47 21.52
N ALA A 117 4.80 9.25 20.68
CA ALA A 117 5.38 10.45 20.07
C ALA A 117 5.70 11.54 21.12
N GLU A 118 4.82 11.75 22.09
CA GLU A 118 5.04 12.69 23.17
C GLU A 118 6.22 12.29 24.05
N LEU A 119 6.35 11.01 24.39
CA LEU A 119 7.45 10.47 25.19
C LEU A 119 8.82 10.62 24.50
N ASN A 120 8.84 10.65 23.17
CA ASN A 120 10.07 10.60 22.35
C ASN A 120 10.29 11.86 21.51
N ASN A 121 9.52 12.92 21.73
CA ASN A 121 9.58 14.19 20.96
C ASN A 121 9.48 13.96 19.44
N LEU A 122 8.47 13.19 19.02
CA LEU A 122 8.18 12.87 17.64
C LEU A 122 6.94 13.62 17.14
N CYS A 123 6.87 13.83 15.83
CA CYS A 123 5.73 14.42 15.13
C CYS A 123 5.18 13.38 14.15
N ILE A 124 3.86 13.14 14.17
CA ILE A 124 3.16 12.20 13.29
C ILE A 124 2.36 12.99 12.27
N LEU A 125 2.55 12.68 10.97
CA LEU A 125 1.91 13.43 9.88
C LEU A 125 1.18 12.47 8.92
N GLY A 126 -0.10 12.77 8.65
CA GLY A 126 -0.92 12.11 7.63
C GLY A 126 -1.02 12.95 6.35
N LEU A 127 0.09 13.21 5.70
CA LEU A 127 0.18 13.96 4.44
C LEU A 127 0.35 13.01 3.25
N GLY A 128 -0.10 13.42 2.06
CA GLY A 128 0.01 12.58 0.87
C GLY A 128 1.43 12.39 0.34
N PHE A 129 2.37 13.26 0.72
CA PHE A 129 3.78 13.19 0.34
C PHE A 129 4.66 13.73 1.46
N ASP A 130 5.87 13.17 1.59
CA ASP A 130 6.87 13.65 2.56
C ASP A 130 7.24 15.12 2.27
N PRO A 131 6.94 16.04 3.19
CA PRO A 131 7.11 17.44 2.91
C PRO A 131 8.57 17.92 3.02
N ILE A 132 9.46 17.14 3.61
CA ILE A 132 10.78 17.59 4.07
C ILE A 132 11.92 16.78 3.47
N SER A 133 11.86 15.45 3.55
CA SER A 133 13.00 14.59 3.24
C SER A 133 13.29 14.56 1.74
N LYS A 134 14.57 14.55 1.39
CA LYS A 134 15.01 14.17 0.05
C LYS A 134 14.94 12.66 -0.11
N ARG A 135 14.92 12.17 -1.36
CA ARG A 135 14.83 10.73 -1.67
C ARG A 135 16.01 9.96 -1.07
N GLU A 136 17.19 10.52 -1.18
CA GLU A 136 18.46 9.93 -0.69
C GLU A 136 18.55 9.85 0.83
N ASP A 137 17.79 10.68 1.56
CA ASP A 137 17.81 10.74 3.02
C ASP A 137 16.83 9.73 3.66
N VAL A 138 15.98 9.07 2.86
CA VAL A 138 14.98 8.15 3.38
C VAL A 138 15.52 6.72 3.38
N GLU A 139 15.56 6.12 4.56
CA GLU A 139 15.97 4.73 4.75
C GLU A 139 14.97 3.76 4.09
N PHE A 140 15.47 2.74 3.39
CA PHE A 140 14.68 1.62 2.93
C PHE A 140 14.67 0.52 3.97
N ILE A 141 13.49 0.14 4.45
CA ILE A 141 13.41 -1.01 5.35
C ILE A 141 13.80 -2.31 4.62
N PRO A 142 14.47 -3.24 5.31
CA PRO A 142 15.00 -4.45 4.71
C PRO A 142 13.90 -5.53 4.52
N LYS A 143 13.02 -5.32 3.53
CA LYS A 143 12.10 -6.35 3.03
C LYS A 143 12.57 -6.82 1.67
N ASP A 144 12.67 -8.14 1.45
CA ASP A 144 13.23 -8.75 0.23
C ASP A 144 12.55 -8.27 -1.05
N ARG A 145 11.22 -8.15 -1.04
CA ARG A 145 10.44 -7.65 -2.19
C ARG A 145 10.81 -6.20 -2.56
N TYR A 146 11.21 -5.38 -1.59
CA TYR A 146 11.55 -3.97 -1.85
C TYR A 146 12.89 -3.82 -2.55
N ARG A 147 13.82 -4.77 -2.38
CA ARG A 147 15.06 -4.79 -3.15
C ARG A 147 14.77 -4.92 -4.64
N ILE A 148 13.95 -5.88 -5.03
CA ILE A 148 13.56 -6.10 -6.44
C ILE A 148 12.85 -4.86 -7.01
N MET A 149 11.88 -4.31 -6.28
CA MET A 149 11.16 -3.12 -6.71
C MET A 149 12.08 -1.90 -6.85
N ARG A 150 13.02 -1.70 -5.91
CA ARG A 150 13.98 -0.61 -5.93
C ARG A 150 14.88 -0.65 -7.17
N GLU A 151 15.29 -1.84 -7.60
CA GLU A 151 16.12 -2.05 -8.79
C GLU A 151 15.31 -1.91 -10.10
N PHE A 152 14.03 -2.21 -10.07
CA PHE A 152 13.16 -2.18 -11.25
C PHE A 152 12.51 -0.82 -11.49
N MET A 153 11.97 -0.16 -10.45
CA MET A 153 11.20 1.08 -10.58
C MET A 153 11.89 2.17 -11.43
N PRO A 154 13.22 2.42 -11.30
CA PRO A 154 13.90 3.41 -12.12
C PRO A 154 13.95 3.10 -13.63
N LYS A 155 13.62 1.85 -14.02
CA LYS A 155 13.61 1.44 -15.43
C LYS A 155 12.27 1.74 -16.13
N VAL A 156 11.21 1.97 -15.35
CA VAL A 156 9.83 2.13 -15.86
C VAL A 156 9.23 3.51 -15.56
N GLY A 157 9.84 4.28 -14.66
CA GLY A 157 9.45 5.64 -14.34
C GLY A 157 10.50 6.34 -13.49
N SER A 158 10.53 7.68 -13.52
CA SER A 158 11.53 8.46 -12.77
C SER A 158 11.17 8.64 -11.30
N ARG A 159 9.90 8.38 -10.93
CA ARG A 159 9.35 8.67 -9.59
C ARG A 159 8.93 7.43 -8.80
N GLY A 160 9.22 6.23 -9.30
CA GLY A 160 8.88 4.99 -8.61
C GLY A 160 9.51 4.88 -7.22
N LEU A 161 10.74 5.33 -7.02
CA LEU A 161 11.38 5.35 -5.70
C LEU A 161 10.73 6.39 -4.76
N ASP A 162 10.27 7.53 -5.27
CA ASP A 162 9.49 8.50 -4.49
C ASP A 162 8.14 7.92 -4.08
N MET A 163 7.47 7.21 -4.97
CA MET A 163 6.24 6.49 -4.65
C MET A 163 6.47 5.53 -3.48
N MET A 164 7.51 4.72 -3.55
CA MET A 164 7.81 3.74 -2.49
C MET A 164 8.08 4.40 -1.14
N THR A 165 8.87 5.46 -1.09
CA THR A 165 9.42 5.98 0.18
C THR A 165 8.78 7.27 0.67
N ARG A 166 8.20 8.08 -0.22
CA ARG A 166 7.77 9.46 0.07
C ARG A 166 6.28 9.71 -0.11
N THR A 167 5.48 8.74 -0.61
CA THR A 167 4.02 8.87 -0.63
C THR A 167 3.41 8.24 0.62
N CYS A 168 2.24 8.75 1.02
CA CYS A 168 1.45 8.26 2.13
C CYS A 168 -0.03 8.39 1.76
N THR A 169 -0.88 7.48 2.24
CA THR A 169 -2.28 7.45 1.83
C THR A 169 -3.24 7.11 2.97
N VAL A 170 -4.50 7.43 2.74
CA VAL A 170 -5.66 6.76 3.36
C VAL A 170 -6.35 5.99 2.24
N GLN A 171 -6.63 4.71 2.46
CA GLN A 171 -7.25 3.82 1.49
C GLN A 171 -8.53 3.20 2.08
N ALA A 172 -9.55 3.05 1.26
CA ALA A 172 -10.75 2.29 1.58
C ALA A 172 -10.86 1.10 0.62
N ASN A 173 -11.07 -0.09 1.18
CA ASN A 173 -11.21 -1.35 0.45
C ASN A 173 -12.68 -1.73 0.43
N PHE A 174 -13.26 -1.91 -0.77
CA PHE A 174 -14.65 -2.22 -0.97
C PHE A 174 -14.82 -3.67 -1.42
N ASP A 175 -15.73 -4.38 -0.77
CA ASP A 175 -16.19 -5.70 -1.24
C ASP A 175 -17.06 -5.60 -2.49
N TYR A 176 -17.20 -6.71 -3.22
CA TYR A 176 -18.13 -6.88 -4.32
C TYR A 176 -18.82 -8.25 -4.23
N PHE A 177 -20.10 -8.30 -4.67
CA PHE A 177 -20.99 -9.44 -4.45
C PHE A 177 -21.12 -10.32 -5.69
N ASP A 178 -21.03 -9.71 -6.87
CA ASP A 178 -21.12 -10.34 -8.16
C ASP A 178 -20.37 -9.48 -9.20
N GLN A 179 -20.36 -9.94 -10.44
CA GLN A 179 -19.68 -9.24 -11.53
C GLN A 179 -20.33 -7.88 -11.84
N GLU A 180 -21.65 -7.75 -11.71
CA GLU A 180 -22.35 -6.48 -11.98
C GLU A 180 -21.96 -5.43 -10.94
N ASP A 181 -21.98 -5.79 -9.68
CA ASP A 181 -21.58 -4.92 -8.56
C ASP A 181 -20.09 -4.52 -8.67
N LEU A 182 -19.21 -5.49 -9.00
CA LEU A 182 -17.79 -5.21 -9.28
C LEU A 182 -17.65 -4.20 -10.42
N THR A 183 -18.31 -4.43 -11.56
CA THR A 183 -18.25 -3.55 -12.73
C THR A 183 -18.68 -2.14 -12.37
N LYS A 184 -19.84 -1.99 -11.69
CA LYS A 184 -20.36 -0.68 -11.26
C LYS A 184 -19.37 0.06 -10.36
N LYS A 185 -18.86 -0.60 -9.32
CA LYS A 185 -17.90 0.00 -8.38
C LYS A 185 -16.59 0.37 -9.04
N PHE A 186 -16.04 -0.53 -9.85
CA PHE A 186 -14.75 -0.33 -10.51
C PHE A 186 -14.79 0.82 -11.52
N VAL A 187 -15.80 0.83 -12.40
CA VAL A 187 -15.99 1.90 -13.39
C VAL A 187 -16.26 3.24 -12.70
N LEU A 188 -17.12 3.25 -11.68
CA LEU A 188 -17.42 4.46 -10.92
C LEU A 188 -16.16 5.01 -10.22
N ALA A 189 -15.37 4.16 -9.58
CA ALA A 189 -14.14 4.56 -8.91
C ALA A 189 -13.14 5.18 -9.89
N ASN A 190 -12.95 4.58 -11.08
CA ASN A 190 -12.08 5.12 -12.11
C ASN A 190 -12.58 6.48 -12.65
N ARG A 191 -13.88 6.64 -12.87
CA ARG A 191 -14.48 7.90 -13.34
C ARG A 191 -14.42 9.01 -12.29
N LEU A 192 -14.57 8.67 -11.01
CA LEU A 192 -14.51 9.63 -9.90
C LEU A 192 -13.07 10.02 -9.53
N GLN A 193 -12.07 9.27 -9.97
CA GLN A 193 -10.67 9.46 -9.58
C GLN A 193 -10.20 10.91 -9.68
N PRO A 194 -10.42 11.67 -10.78
CA PRO A 194 -9.98 13.07 -10.86
C PRO A 194 -10.64 13.98 -9.81
N ILE A 195 -11.92 13.74 -9.52
CA ILE A 195 -12.69 14.51 -8.54
C ILE A 195 -12.18 14.23 -7.13
N VAL A 196 -12.01 12.95 -6.78
CA VAL A 196 -11.47 12.52 -5.48
C VAL A 196 -10.06 13.05 -5.28
N MET A 197 -9.21 13.00 -6.31
CA MET A 197 -7.87 13.58 -6.29
C MET A 197 -7.87 15.08 -6.00
N ALA A 198 -8.82 15.83 -6.58
CA ALA A 198 -8.93 17.26 -6.35
C ALA A 198 -9.41 17.60 -4.94
N ILE A 199 -10.39 16.85 -4.41
CA ILE A 199 -10.97 17.06 -3.08
C ILE A 199 -9.95 16.72 -1.97
N PHE A 200 -9.21 15.63 -2.12
CA PHE A 200 -8.29 15.09 -1.10
C PHE A 200 -6.82 15.46 -1.32
N CYS A 201 -6.50 16.44 -2.18
CA CYS A 201 -5.12 16.89 -2.35
C CYS A 201 -4.61 17.55 -1.06
N ASN A 202 -3.53 17.00 -0.49
CA ASN A 202 -2.96 17.47 0.78
C ASN A 202 -1.42 17.34 0.84
N SER A 203 -0.74 17.51 -0.29
CA SER A 203 0.71 17.36 -0.37
C SER A 203 1.39 18.44 -1.21
N PRO A 204 1.27 19.73 -0.81
CA PRO A 204 1.81 20.85 -1.57
C PRO A 204 3.30 21.13 -1.33
N PHE A 205 3.93 20.42 -0.39
CA PHE A 205 5.33 20.63 -0.03
C PHE A 205 6.20 19.47 -0.52
N ARG A 206 7.44 19.80 -0.93
CA ARG A 206 8.48 18.86 -1.30
C ARG A 206 9.83 19.45 -0.89
N GLU A 207 10.63 18.66 -0.16
CA GLU A 207 11.99 19.02 0.24
C GLU A 207 12.06 20.39 0.95
N GLY A 208 11.09 20.62 1.86
CA GLY A 208 10.98 21.83 2.66
C GLY A 208 10.41 23.04 1.93
N SER A 209 10.01 22.91 0.66
CA SER A 209 9.56 24.04 -0.16
C SER A 209 8.17 23.80 -0.77
N HIS A 210 7.39 24.87 -0.94
CA HIS A 210 6.17 24.88 -1.71
C HIS A 210 6.50 25.00 -3.20
N ASN A 211 6.06 24.04 -4.02
CA ASN A 211 6.44 23.93 -5.43
C ASN A 211 5.28 24.17 -6.41
N SER A 212 4.22 24.86 -5.97
CA SER A 212 2.99 25.14 -6.74
C SER A 212 2.16 23.89 -7.13
N ILE A 213 2.60 22.69 -6.81
CA ILE A 213 1.85 21.43 -7.03
C ILE A 213 1.03 21.16 -5.77
N LYS A 214 -0.29 21.10 -5.89
CA LYS A 214 -1.19 20.85 -4.74
C LYS A 214 -1.10 19.41 -4.23
N SER A 215 -0.73 18.46 -5.12
CA SER A 215 -0.56 17.06 -4.77
C SER A 215 0.70 16.48 -5.39
N ASN A 216 1.81 16.55 -4.66
CA ASN A 216 3.05 15.87 -5.02
C ASN A 216 2.87 14.35 -5.07
N ARG A 217 1.90 13.78 -4.30
CA ARG A 217 1.54 12.37 -4.37
C ARG A 217 1.03 11.98 -5.75
N ILE A 218 0.03 12.70 -6.28
CA ILE A 218 -0.53 12.42 -7.61
C ILE A 218 0.54 12.58 -8.69
N TYR A 219 1.30 13.66 -8.62
CA TYR A 219 2.41 13.93 -9.54
C TYR A 219 3.44 12.80 -9.54
N THR A 220 3.68 12.17 -8.39
CA THR A 220 4.59 11.02 -8.28
C THR A 220 4.00 9.79 -8.96
N TRP A 221 2.72 9.49 -8.73
CA TRP A 221 2.06 8.32 -9.33
C TRP A 221 1.95 8.38 -10.86
N GLN A 222 1.91 9.59 -11.44
CA GLN A 222 1.86 9.77 -12.90
C GLN A 222 3.12 9.27 -13.64
N ASP A 223 4.25 9.13 -12.93
CA ASP A 223 5.51 8.68 -13.52
C ASP A 223 6.18 7.61 -12.62
N THR A 224 5.38 6.66 -12.16
CA THR A 224 5.83 5.50 -11.37
C THR A 224 6.00 4.27 -12.25
N ASP A 225 4.92 3.80 -12.87
CA ASP A 225 4.91 2.69 -13.82
C ASP A 225 3.68 2.84 -14.72
N THR A 226 3.91 3.23 -15.95
CA THR A 226 2.83 3.54 -16.91
C THR A 226 2.03 2.31 -17.35
N GLN A 227 2.54 1.11 -17.16
CA GLN A 227 1.78 -0.12 -17.41
C GLN A 227 0.69 -0.33 -16.34
N ARG A 228 0.92 0.09 -15.08
CA ARG A 228 0.03 -0.14 -13.94
C ARG A 228 -0.70 1.10 -13.46
N CYS A 229 -0.07 2.26 -13.56
CA CYS A 229 -0.59 3.51 -13.00
C CYS A 229 -1.36 4.32 -14.03
N GLY A 230 -2.26 5.19 -13.55
CA GLY A 230 -3.07 6.06 -14.36
C GLY A 230 -4.45 5.47 -14.66
N ILE A 231 -5.28 6.29 -15.32
CA ILE A 231 -6.63 5.90 -15.74
C ILE A 231 -6.49 5.21 -17.10
N LYS A 232 -6.99 3.99 -17.20
CA LYS A 232 -7.05 3.24 -18.47
C LYS A 232 -8.42 3.44 -19.09
N GLU A 233 -8.44 3.72 -20.39
CA GLU A 233 -9.69 4.03 -21.13
C GLU A 233 -10.66 2.85 -21.06
N GLU A 234 -10.16 1.62 -21.21
CA GLU A 234 -10.96 0.40 -21.10
C GLU A 234 -11.63 0.20 -19.74
N PHE A 235 -11.16 0.89 -18.68
CA PHE A 235 -11.72 0.82 -17.33
C PHE A 235 -12.82 1.86 -17.06
N LEU A 236 -13.10 2.72 -18.03
CA LEU A 236 -14.13 3.74 -17.93
C LEU A 236 -15.46 3.31 -18.55
N ASP A 237 -15.50 2.21 -19.28
CA ASP A 237 -16.66 1.71 -20.00
C ASP A 237 -17.43 0.68 -19.19
N HIS A 238 -18.77 0.72 -19.25
CA HIS A 238 -19.64 -0.26 -18.58
C HIS A 238 -19.56 -1.68 -19.18
N SER A 239 -18.88 -1.85 -20.32
CA SER A 239 -18.54 -3.18 -20.85
C SER A 239 -17.36 -3.83 -20.12
N PHE A 240 -16.76 -3.14 -19.13
CA PHE A 240 -15.75 -3.72 -18.25
C PHE A 240 -16.30 -4.97 -17.53
N ASN A 241 -15.47 -6.01 -17.43
CA ASN A 241 -15.76 -7.24 -16.71
C ASN A 241 -14.46 -7.89 -16.20
N ILE A 242 -14.59 -8.96 -15.46
CA ILE A 242 -13.46 -9.68 -14.89
C ILE A 242 -12.51 -10.21 -15.98
N GLU A 243 -13.04 -10.71 -17.10
CA GLU A 243 -12.25 -11.22 -18.20
C GLU A 243 -11.32 -10.14 -18.79
N LYS A 244 -11.83 -8.92 -19.00
CA LYS A 244 -11.03 -7.78 -19.49
C LYS A 244 -9.97 -7.37 -18.50
N TYR A 245 -10.27 -7.41 -17.18
CA TYR A 245 -9.28 -7.14 -16.17
C TYR A 245 -8.17 -8.20 -16.15
N VAL A 246 -8.53 -9.46 -16.29
CA VAL A 246 -7.57 -10.57 -16.37
C VAL A 246 -6.72 -10.43 -17.63
N ASP A 247 -7.29 -10.07 -18.78
CA ASP A 247 -6.52 -9.81 -20.01
C ASP A 247 -5.49 -8.71 -19.80
N PHE A 248 -5.89 -7.57 -19.22
CA PHE A 248 -4.97 -6.51 -18.86
C PHE A 248 -3.87 -6.99 -17.90
N ALA A 249 -4.23 -7.72 -16.85
CA ALA A 249 -3.27 -8.21 -15.85
C ALA A 249 -2.25 -9.19 -16.43
N LEU A 250 -2.66 -10.01 -17.42
CA LEU A 250 -1.78 -10.97 -18.10
C LEU A 250 -0.67 -10.28 -18.91
N GLU A 251 -0.92 -9.13 -19.48
CA GLU A 251 0.05 -8.38 -20.30
C GLU A 251 1.08 -7.62 -19.47
N VAL A 252 0.76 -7.33 -18.20
CA VAL A 252 1.62 -6.52 -17.33
C VAL A 252 2.81 -7.35 -16.84
N LYS A 253 4.01 -6.74 -16.91
CA LYS A 253 5.23 -7.36 -16.39
C LYS A 253 5.13 -7.57 -14.88
N ASN A 254 5.54 -8.73 -14.40
CA ASN A 254 5.53 -9.03 -12.98
C ASN A 254 6.75 -8.43 -12.27
N TYR A 255 6.63 -8.09 -10.99
CA TYR A 255 7.80 -7.65 -10.23
C TYR A 255 8.52 -8.83 -9.61
N PHE A 256 7.79 -9.72 -8.97
CA PHE A 256 8.33 -10.89 -8.29
C PHE A 256 7.26 -11.97 -8.13
N LEU A 257 7.72 -13.18 -7.92
CA LEU A 257 6.93 -14.29 -7.37
C LEU A 257 7.44 -14.64 -5.97
N LYS A 258 6.56 -15.15 -5.13
CA LYS A 258 6.95 -15.75 -3.84
C LYS A 258 6.90 -17.28 -4.00
N ILE A 259 8.06 -17.92 -4.07
CA ILE A 259 8.20 -19.37 -4.25
C ILE A 259 8.88 -19.93 -2.99
N ASN A 260 8.24 -20.87 -2.31
CA ASN A 260 8.76 -21.46 -1.07
C ASN A 260 9.22 -20.43 -0.04
N GLY A 261 8.42 -19.36 0.13
CA GLY A 261 8.70 -18.27 1.05
C GLY A 261 9.74 -17.23 0.59
N LYS A 262 10.41 -17.44 -0.54
CA LYS A 262 11.43 -16.55 -1.09
C LYS A 262 10.87 -15.70 -2.23
N TYR A 263 11.27 -14.43 -2.28
CA TYR A 263 10.96 -13.55 -3.41
C TYR A 263 11.95 -13.74 -4.54
N VAL A 264 11.43 -14.05 -5.72
CA VAL A 264 12.20 -14.27 -6.96
C VAL A 264 11.89 -13.12 -7.92
N ASP A 265 12.92 -12.48 -8.48
CA ASP A 265 12.78 -11.44 -9.50
C ASP A 265 12.20 -12.03 -10.79
N THR A 266 11.07 -11.46 -11.22
CA THR A 266 10.39 -11.85 -12.46
C THR A 266 10.10 -10.63 -13.36
N THR A 267 10.80 -9.54 -13.17
CA THR A 267 10.60 -8.26 -13.88
C THR A 267 10.80 -8.33 -15.39
N SER A 268 11.44 -9.40 -15.89
CA SER A 268 11.62 -9.65 -17.32
C SER A 268 10.42 -10.35 -17.98
N TYR A 269 9.45 -10.83 -17.20
CA TYR A 269 8.33 -11.63 -17.66
C TYR A 269 7.00 -10.94 -17.42
N SER A 270 6.07 -11.09 -18.37
CA SER A 270 4.65 -10.78 -18.12
C SER A 270 4.04 -11.87 -17.24
N PHE A 271 2.84 -11.60 -16.68
CA PHE A 271 2.15 -12.66 -15.95
C PHE A 271 1.75 -13.82 -16.86
N TYR A 272 1.43 -13.54 -18.13
CA TYR A 272 1.18 -14.55 -19.15
C TYR A 272 2.39 -15.50 -19.35
N ASP A 273 3.61 -14.95 -19.44
CA ASP A 273 4.83 -15.75 -19.57
C ASP A 273 5.05 -16.68 -18.38
N LEU A 274 4.72 -16.21 -17.18
CA LEU A 274 4.88 -16.98 -15.95
C LEU A 274 3.87 -18.12 -15.83
N MET A 275 2.63 -17.93 -16.29
CA MET A 275 1.59 -18.97 -16.25
C MET A 275 2.01 -20.26 -16.97
N SER A 276 2.72 -20.13 -18.08
CA SER A 276 3.19 -21.26 -18.86
C SER A 276 4.36 -22.03 -18.20
N LYS A 277 5.01 -21.43 -17.20
CA LYS A 277 6.22 -21.94 -16.55
C LYS A 277 6.01 -22.37 -15.09
N THR A 278 4.89 -21.99 -14.48
CA THR A 278 4.63 -22.21 -13.05
C THR A 278 3.66 -23.37 -12.84
N PRO A 279 3.98 -24.39 -12.02
CA PRO A 279 3.02 -25.42 -11.63
C PRO A 279 1.80 -24.85 -10.93
N LYS A 280 0.62 -25.43 -11.14
CA LYS A 280 -0.67 -24.93 -10.63
C LYS A 280 -0.72 -24.78 -9.10
N GLU A 281 0.05 -25.59 -8.37
CA GLU A 281 0.08 -25.65 -6.90
C GLU A 281 0.95 -24.54 -6.26
N GLU A 282 1.88 -23.93 -7.00
CA GLU A 282 2.81 -22.91 -6.50
C GLU A 282 2.42 -21.46 -6.83
N SER A 283 1.38 -21.26 -7.64
CA SER A 283 1.11 -19.99 -8.32
C SER A 283 0.06 -19.08 -7.67
N ILE A 284 -0.63 -19.53 -6.62
CA ILE A 284 -1.78 -18.80 -6.04
C ILE A 284 -1.57 -18.50 -4.53
N ARG A 285 -0.41 -17.99 -4.17
CA ARG A 285 -0.21 -17.46 -2.81
C ARG A 285 0.45 -16.11 -2.84
#